data_abec8187341bb94232b7939095ca7f78
#
_entry.id   abec8187341bb94232b7939095ca7f78
#
_cell.length_a   1.000
_cell.length_b   1.000
_cell.length_c   1.000
_cell.angle_alpha   90.00
_cell.angle_beta   90.00
_cell.angle_gamma   90.00
#
_symmetry.space_group_name_H-M   'P 1'
#
loop_
_entity.id
_entity.type
_entity.pdbx_description
1 polymer ?
#
loop_
_entity_poly.entity_id
_entity_poly.type
_entity_poly.pdbx_seq_one_letter_code
_entity_poly.pdbx_strand_id
1 'polypeptide(L)'
;MRVGISINGVLRDFFGQIEKTHTKYFNPEDLSEVFIQDYDLEKWIKFPQEEIVRNEISFDPNFNENEFIKSDATTQEIEQVKDDEITVEDFVYDKCCLEIFGYSDEIIDGAVNAINDLSLHSKNHEFVIVSREAGRAVPATLFFLSKTGCMIQEIRFVMGNIDSWQHVDCMITDHPEILNSKPEGKITIKVEKTFNSEIPSDYTVRTVRELSELDIFNS
;
A
#
# COMPACT_ATOMS: atom_id res chain seq x y z
N MET A 1 16.72 19.01 3.61
CA MET A 1 16.74 17.72 2.91
C MET A 1 15.31 17.31 2.62
N ARG A 2 15.05 16.68 1.47
CA ARG A 2 13.72 16.22 1.09
C ARG A 2 13.60 14.70 1.35
N VAL A 3 12.63 14.32 2.19
CA VAL A 3 12.47 12.97 2.71
C VAL A 3 11.23 12.32 2.11
N GLY A 4 11.43 11.27 1.31
CA GLY A 4 10.36 10.43 0.78
C GLY A 4 9.96 9.35 1.79
N ILE A 5 8.67 9.08 1.88
CA ILE A 5 8.11 8.06 2.76
C ILE A 5 7.23 7.13 1.92
N SER A 6 7.58 5.85 1.87
CA SER A 6 6.71 4.81 1.31
C SER A 6 5.49 4.61 2.20
N ILE A 7 4.35 4.22 1.61
CA ILE A 7 3.13 3.95 2.37
C ILE A 7 3.09 2.49 2.81
N ASN A 8 3.15 1.56 1.85
CA ASN A 8 3.06 0.13 2.13
C ASN A 8 4.23 -0.33 2.99
N GLY A 9 3.94 -1.10 4.03
CA GLY A 9 4.93 -1.66 4.95
C GLY A 9 5.62 -0.65 5.88
N VAL A 10 5.41 0.66 5.66
CA VAL A 10 5.93 1.76 6.49
C VAL A 10 4.82 2.41 7.31
N LEU A 11 3.74 2.81 6.67
CA LEU A 11 2.57 3.42 7.30
C LEU A 11 1.38 2.48 7.33
N ARG A 12 1.17 1.72 6.25
CA ARG A 12 0.02 0.86 6.01
C ARG A 12 0.39 -0.62 6.13
N ASP A 13 -0.45 -1.40 6.82
CA ASP A 13 -0.36 -2.85 6.89
C ASP A 13 -0.88 -3.48 5.59
N PHE A 14 -0.08 -3.37 4.54
CA PHE A 14 -0.44 -3.80 3.20
C PHE A 14 -0.62 -5.32 3.11
N PHE A 15 0.33 -6.09 3.64
CA PHE A 15 0.29 -7.55 3.57
C PHE A 15 -0.85 -8.13 4.42
N GLY A 16 -0.96 -7.70 5.67
CA GLY A 16 -2.03 -8.15 6.54
C GLY A 16 -3.41 -7.83 5.99
N GLN A 17 -3.57 -6.71 5.27
CA GLN A 17 -4.85 -6.39 4.65
C GLN A 17 -5.14 -7.26 3.41
N ILE A 18 -4.14 -7.58 2.59
CA ILE A 18 -4.30 -8.55 1.48
C ILE A 18 -4.72 -9.91 2.03
N GLU A 19 -4.02 -10.41 3.07
CA GLU A 19 -4.32 -11.68 3.74
C GLU A 19 -5.76 -11.74 4.25
N LYS A 20 -6.19 -10.71 4.97
CA LYS A 20 -7.58 -10.57 5.47
C LYS A 20 -8.59 -10.57 4.32
N THR A 21 -8.31 -9.82 3.26
CA THR A 21 -9.21 -9.69 2.11
C THR A 21 -9.28 -10.99 1.32
N HIS A 22 -8.14 -11.64 1.09
CA HIS A 22 -8.09 -12.94 0.41
C HIS A 22 -8.88 -14.01 1.19
N THR A 23 -8.65 -14.13 2.49
CA THR A 23 -9.38 -15.07 3.36
C THR A 23 -10.88 -14.82 3.32
N LYS A 24 -11.30 -13.55 3.37
CA LYS A 24 -12.71 -13.17 3.31
C LYS A 24 -13.42 -13.66 2.05
N TYR A 25 -12.77 -13.57 0.89
CA TYR A 25 -13.42 -13.86 -0.40
C TYR A 25 -13.19 -15.27 -0.91
N PHE A 26 -12.06 -15.89 -0.58
CA PHE A 26 -11.68 -17.18 -1.18
C PHE A 26 -11.55 -18.32 -0.18
N ASN A 27 -11.52 -18.03 1.12
CA ASN A 27 -11.29 -19.07 2.12
C ASN A 27 -12.06 -18.84 3.43
N PRO A 28 -13.38 -18.53 3.39
CA PRO A 28 -14.13 -18.17 4.58
C PRO A 28 -14.31 -19.32 5.59
N GLU A 29 -14.17 -20.59 5.16
CA GLU A 29 -14.36 -21.78 5.99
C GLU A 29 -13.05 -22.48 6.36
N ASP A 30 -11.98 -22.24 5.62
CA ASP A 30 -10.66 -22.84 5.86
C ASP A 30 -9.75 -21.79 6.51
N LEU A 31 -9.38 -22.06 7.75
CA LEU A 31 -8.48 -21.22 8.57
C LEU A 31 -7.00 -21.30 8.11
N SER A 32 -6.71 -21.87 6.95
CA SER A 32 -5.39 -21.77 6.35
C SER A 32 -5.15 -20.32 5.91
N GLU A 33 -4.60 -19.52 6.80
CA GLU A 33 -4.24 -18.14 6.52
C GLU A 33 -3.19 -18.11 5.41
N VAL A 34 -3.46 -17.32 4.35
CA VAL A 34 -2.41 -16.93 3.41
C VAL A 34 -1.41 -16.08 4.20
N PHE A 35 -0.15 -16.43 4.16
CA PHE A 35 0.90 -15.69 4.86
C PHE A 35 1.87 -15.10 3.85
N ILE A 36 1.76 -13.78 3.63
CA ILE A 36 2.58 -13.05 2.66
C ILE A 36 3.89 -12.63 3.32
N GLN A 37 5.01 -13.08 2.74
CA GLN A 37 6.33 -12.86 3.31
C GLN A 37 7.15 -11.79 2.59
N ASP A 38 6.78 -11.44 1.36
CA ASP A 38 7.47 -10.43 0.55
C ASP A 38 6.55 -9.85 -0.54
N TYR A 39 7.09 -8.94 -1.36
CA TYR A 39 6.35 -8.25 -2.43
C TYR A 39 6.11 -9.09 -3.70
N ASP A 40 6.59 -10.33 -3.77
CA ASP A 40 6.26 -11.27 -4.86
C ASP A 40 4.91 -11.94 -4.57
N LEU A 41 3.83 -11.17 -4.73
CA LEU A 41 2.49 -11.58 -4.35
C LEU A 41 2.01 -12.83 -5.10
N GLU A 42 2.42 -13.03 -6.34
CA GLU A 42 2.05 -14.21 -7.15
C GLU A 42 2.56 -15.51 -6.53
N LYS A 43 3.62 -15.46 -5.77
CA LYS A 43 4.17 -16.59 -5.04
C LYS A 43 3.27 -17.02 -3.88
N TRP A 44 2.64 -16.06 -3.21
CA TRP A 44 1.91 -16.26 -1.96
C TRP A 44 0.41 -16.41 -2.15
N ILE A 45 -0.17 -15.63 -3.08
CA ILE A 45 -1.62 -15.61 -3.33
C ILE A 45 -1.95 -16.68 -4.37
N LYS A 46 -2.85 -17.59 -4.01
CA LYS A 46 -3.39 -18.61 -4.91
C LYS A 46 -4.90 -18.54 -4.87
N PHE A 47 -5.51 -18.59 -6.04
CA PHE A 47 -6.95 -18.64 -6.16
C PHE A 47 -7.40 -20.09 -6.37
N PRO A 48 -8.52 -20.52 -5.77
CA PRO A 48 -9.09 -21.83 -6.02
C PRO A 48 -9.39 -22.00 -7.52
N GLN A 49 -8.95 -23.08 -8.11
CA GLN A 49 -9.22 -23.41 -9.54
C GLN A 49 -10.62 -23.96 -9.78
N GLU A 50 -11.38 -24.28 -8.73
CA GLU A 50 -12.70 -24.85 -8.83
C GLU A 50 -13.77 -23.85 -8.42
N GLU A 51 -14.73 -23.65 -9.33
CA GLU A 51 -15.99 -22.93 -9.14
C GLU A 51 -15.93 -21.74 -8.19
N ILE A 52 -15.57 -20.60 -8.73
CA ILE A 52 -15.95 -19.33 -8.11
C ILE A 52 -17.48 -19.39 -8.02
N VAL A 53 -17.98 -19.85 -6.87
CA VAL A 53 -19.38 -19.66 -6.52
C VAL A 53 -19.60 -18.17 -6.71
N ARG A 54 -20.42 -17.81 -7.68
CA ARG A 54 -20.83 -16.44 -7.98
C ARG A 54 -21.63 -15.90 -6.79
N ASN A 55 -20.95 -15.68 -5.70
CA ASN A 55 -21.36 -14.69 -4.77
C ASN A 55 -20.93 -13.38 -5.42
N GLU A 56 -21.89 -12.74 -6.08
CA GLU A 56 -21.77 -11.37 -6.50
C GLU A 56 -20.96 -10.65 -5.42
N ILE A 57 -19.79 -10.13 -5.77
CA ILE A 57 -19.04 -9.22 -4.90
C ILE A 57 -19.94 -7.97 -4.87
N SER A 58 -21.00 -8.05 -4.07
CA SER A 58 -21.85 -6.93 -3.80
C SER A 58 -21.03 -6.03 -2.88
N PHE A 59 -20.49 -4.97 -3.45
CA PHE A 59 -20.07 -3.82 -2.67
C PHE A 59 -21.09 -3.57 -1.57
N ASP A 60 -20.59 -3.23 -0.38
CA ASP A 60 -21.38 -2.95 0.82
C ASP A 60 -22.78 -2.40 0.47
N PRO A 61 -23.88 -3.08 0.83
CA PRO A 61 -25.22 -2.64 0.50
C PRO A 61 -25.58 -1.27 1.09
N ASN A 62 -24.72 -0.68 1.92
CA ASN A 62 -24.83 0.69 2.44
C ASN A 62 -24.12 1.72 1.57
N PHE A 63 -23.37 1.33 0.54
CA PHE A 63 -22.86 2.27 -0.45
C PHE A 63 -23.99 2.59 -1.44
N ASN A 64 -24.63 3.73 -1.25
CA ASN A 64 -25.80 4.14 -2.02
C ASN A 64 -25.34 4.60 -3.43
N GLU A 65 -25.28 3.70 -4.39
CA GLU A 65 -24.96 3.97 -5.79
C GLU A 65 -25.91 4.95 -6.48
N ASN A 66 -27.05 5.30 -5.87
CA ASN A 66 -28.08 6.10 -6.50
C ASN A 66 -27.81 7.60 -6.57
N GLU A 67 -26.70 8.09 -6.05
CA GLU A 67 -26.38 9.52 -6.13
C GLU A 67 -25.38 9.91 -7.24
N PHE A 68 -24.70 8.97 -7.89
CA PHE A 68 -23.63 9.35 -8.83
C PHE A 68 -23.78 8.98 -10.30
N ILE A 69 -24.71 8.11 -10.71
CA ILE A 69 -24.88 7.80 -12.15
C ILE A 69 -26.37 7.71 -12.51
N LYS A 70 -26.96 8.81 -12.90
CA LYS A 70 -28.07 8.83 -13.88
C LYS A 70 -27.45 8.96 -15.26
N SER A 71 -27.10 7.86 -15.89
CA SER A 71 -26.94 7.79 -17.34
C SER A 71 -27.57 6.50 -17.83
N ASP A 72 -28.52 6.67 -18.75
CA ASP A 72 -29.25 5.64 -19.46
C ASP A 72 -28.30 4.56 -20.00
N ALA A 73 -28.29 3.38 -19.41
CA ALA A 73 -27.69 2.19 -20.01
C ALA A 73 -28.83 1.23 -20.36
N THR A 74 -29.13 1.19 -21.63
CA THR A 74 -29.98 0.21 -22.31
C THR A 74 -29.46 -1.20 -21.99
N THR A 75 -30.40 -2.07 -21.65
CA THR A 75 -30.19 -3.53 -21.46
C THR A 75 -29.53 -4.10 -22.70
N GLN A 76 -28.22 -4.31 -22.66
CA GLN A 76 -27.50 -5.12 -23.64
C GLN A 76 -27.25 -6.50 -23.05
N GLU A 77 -27.51 -7.49 -23.86
CA GLU A 77 -27.40 -8.92 -23.64
C GLU A 77 -26.09 -9.26 -22.90
N ILE A 78 -26.24 -10.00 -21.79
CA ILE A 78 -25.09 -10.57 -21.08
C ILE A 78 -24.53 -11.67 -21.99
N GLU A 79 -23.56 -11.31 -22.84
CA GLU A 79 -22.67 -12.30 -23.45
C GLU A 79 -21.98 -13.06 -22.32
N GLN A 80 -22.02 -14.40 -22.42
CA GLN A 80 -21.29 -15.28 -21.53
C GLN A 80 -19.81 -14.92 -21.58
N VAL A 81 -19.37 -14.13 -20.60
CA VAL A 81 -17.94 -13.86 -20.37
C VAL A 81 -17.35 -15.22 -19.97
N LYS A 82 -16.45 -15.72 -20.80
CA LYS A 82 -15.56 -16.84 -20.45
C LYS A 82 -14.99 -16.58 -19.06
N ASP A 83 -14.95 -17.61 -18.23
CA ASP A 83 -14.30 -17.58 -16.91
C ASP A 83 -12.85 -17.13 -17.06
N ASP A 84 -12.62 -15.82 -17.02
CA ASP A 84 -11.26 -15.28 -16.97
C ASP A 84 -10.71 -15.56 -15.57
N GLU A 85 -9.62 -16.31 -15.55
CA GLU A 85 -8.86 -16.62 -14.33
C GLU A 85 -8.50 -15.30 -13.64
N ILE A 86 -8.90 -15.13 -12.35
CA ILE A 86 -8.57 -13.92 -11.59
C ILE A 86 -7.07 -13.88 -11.36
N THR A 87 -6.43 -12.84 -11.83
CA THR A 87 -5.01 -12.60 -11.55
C THR A 87 -4.82 -11.92 -10.20
N VAL A 88 -3.62 -12.02 -9.65
CA VAL A 88 -3.24 -11.29 -8.42
C VAL A 88 -3.36 -9.79 -8.63
N GLU A 89 -3.01 -9.31 -9.83
CA GLU A 89 -3.13 -7.90 -10.21
C GLU A 89 -4.59 -7.45 -10.20
N ASP A 90 -5.51 -8.21 -10.82
CA ASP A 90 -6.94 -7.91 -10.80
C ASP A 90 -7.52 -7.91 -9.39
N PHE A 91 -7.13 -8.88 -8.58
CA PHE A 91 -7.58 -8.96 -7.19
C PHE A 91 -7.13 -7.73 -6.38
N VAL A 92 -5.84 -7.41 -6.42
CA VAL A 92 -5.24 -6.36 -5.58
C VAL A 92 -5.58 -4.96 -6.09
N TYR A 93 -5.45 -4.70 -7.40
CA TYR A 93 -5.49 -3.34 -7.94
C TYR A 93 -6.80 -2.95 -8.63
N ASP A 94 -7.70 -3.91 -8.89
CA ASP A 94 -9.00 -3.63 -9.48
C ASP A 94 -10.14 -4.02 -8.55
N LYS A 95 -10.35 -5.32 -8.31
CA LYS A 95 -11.56 -5.83 -7.63
C LYS A 95 -11.62 -5.46 -6.15
N CYS A 96 -10.49 -5.60 -5.41
CA CYS A 96 -10.44 -5.37 -3.97
C CYS A 96 -9.59 -4.15 -3.57
N CYS A 97 -9.29 -3.26 -4.52
CA CYS A 97 -8.36 -2.15 -4.27
C CYS A 97 -8.82 -1.22 -3.14
N LEU A 98 -10.10 -0.94 -3.00
CA LEU A 98 -10.59 -0.09 -1.92
C LEU A 98 -10.42 -0.76 -0.55
N GLU A 99 -10.68 -2.06 -0.44
CA GLU A 99 -10.45 -2.79 0.80
C GLU A 99 -8.97 -2.86 1.15
N ILE A 100 -8.14 -3.22 0.15
CA ILE A 100 -6.71 -3.40 0.36
C ILE A 100 -5.98 -2.09 0.61
N PHE A 101 -6.26 -1.06 -0.18
CA PHE A 101 -5.53 0.21 -0.07
C PHE A 101 -6.24 1.26 0.79
N GLY A 102 -7.56 1.24 0.85
CA GLY A 102 -8.36 2.25 1.55
C GLY A 102 -8.69 1.87 3.00
N TYR A 103 -9.19 0.66 3.21
CA TYR A 103 -9.62 0.22 4.54
C TYR A 103 -8.54 -0.42 5.38
N SER A 104 -7.34 -0.57 4.84
CA SER A 104 -6.17 -1.06 5.57
C SER A 104 -5.98 -0.36 6.91
N ASP A 105 -5.46 -1.09 7.87
CA ASP A 105 -4.98 -0.53 9.12
C ASP A 105 -3.59 0.10 8.93
N GLU A 106 -3.15 0.91 9.91
CA GLU A 106 -1.75 1.31 10.02
C GLU A 106 -0.89 0.08 10.36
N ILE A 107 0.37 0.07 9.86
CA ILE A 107 1.31 -1.05 10.14
C ILE A 107 1.58 -1.25 11.63
N ILE A 108 1.54 -0.16 12.39
CA ILE A 108 1.48 -0.09 13.84
C ILE A 108 0.56 1.04 14.23
N ASP A 109 -0.15 0.90 15.32
CA ASP A 109 -1.02 1.96 15.82
C ASP A 109 -0.26 3.28 15.98
N GLY A 110 -0.76 4.36 15.37
CA GLY A 110 -0.15 5.68 15.38
C GLY A 110 1.08 5.86 14.48
N ALA A 111 1.29 5.02 13.47
CA ALA A 111 2.39 5.18 12.51
C ALA A 111 2.32 6.53 11.77
N VAL A 112 1.11 6.92 11.32
CA VAL A 112 0.89 8.20 10.64
C VAL A 112 1.11 9.38 11.59
N ASN A 113 0.68 9.27 12.84
CA ASN A 113 0.94 10.29 13.84
C ASN A 113 2.44 10.49 14.11
N ALA A 114 3.21 9.40 14.18
CA ALA A 114 4.67 9.49 14.35
C ALA A 114 5.34 10.26 13.20
N ILE A 115 4.89 10.05 11.96
CA ILE A 115 5.38 10.80 10.80
C ILE A 115 4.91 12.26 10.81
N ASN A 116 3.67 12.53 11.19
CA ASN A 116 3.18 13.89 11.35
C ASN A 116 4.02 14.66 12.38
N ASP A 117 4.27 14.07 13.54
CA ASP A 117 5.08 14.66 14.60
C ASP A 117 6.52 14.89 14.13
N LEU A 118 7.12 13.92 13.45
CA LEU A 118 8.46 14.05 12.87
C LEU A 118 8.52 15.23 11.89
N SER A 119 7.53 15.37 11.02
CA SER A 119 7.48 16.45 10.03
C SER A 119 7.32 17.84 10.66
N LEU A 120 6.57 17.93 11.75
CA LEU A 120 6.37 19.19 12.48
C LEU A 120 7.62 19.64 13.24
N HIS A 121 8.41 18.68 13.74
CA HIS A 121 9.59 18.98 14.56
C HIS A 121 10.88 19.15 13.74
N SER A 122 10.96 18.50 12.57
CA SER A 122 12.15 18.53 11.71
C SER A 122 12.13 19.71 10.73
N LYS A 123 12.34 20.91 11.22
CA LYS A 123 12.18 22.18 10.49
C LYS A 123 13.05 22.31 9.22
N ASN A 124 14.14 21.57 9.13
CA ASN A 124 15.09 21.63 8.01
C ASN A 124 14.79 20.56 6.94
N HIS A 125 13.67 19.84 7.08
CA HIS A 125 13.32 18.73 6.20
C HIS A 125 11.92 18.95 5.62
N GLU A 126 11.77 18.59 4.34
CA GLU A 126 10.49 18.54 3.66
C GLU A 126 10.11 17.06 3.51
N PHE A 127 8.92 16.72 3.94
CA PHE A 127 8.43 15.35 3.84
C PHE A 127 7.44 15.20 2.68
N VAL A 128 7.58 14.10 1.95
CA VAL A 128 6.71 13.76 0.82
C VAL A 128 6.33 12.28 0.90
N ILE A 129 5.05 11.99 0.72
CA ILE A 129 4.59 10.62 0.55
C ILE A 129 4.92 10.17 -0.87
N VAL A 130 5.56 9.01 -1.01
CA VAL A 130 5.88 8.40 -2.31
C VAL A 130 5.12 7.08 -2.40
N SER A 131 4.21 6.99 -3.35
CA SER A 131 3.33 5.85 -3.55
C SER A 131 3.54 5.27 -4.95
N ARG A 132 3.50 3.96 -5.08
CA ARG A 132 3.64 3.24 -6.36
C ARG A 132 2.31 2.74 -6.90
N GLU A 133 1.22 3.03 -6.23
CA GLU A 133 -0.11 2.66 -6.68
C GLU A 133 -0.53 3.47 -7.92
N ALA A 134 -1.27 2.81 -8.80
CA ALA A 134 -1.82 3.39 -10.01
C ALA A 134 -3.34 3.10 -10.13
N GLY A 135 -4.00 3.72 -11.08
CA GLY A 135 -5.39 3.47 -11.40
C GLY A 135 -6.33 3.64 -10.20
N ARG A 136 -7.15 2.64 -9.92
CA ARG A 136 -8.14 2.66 -8.84
C ARG A 136 -7.53 2.65 -7.43
N ALA A 137 -6.29 2.18 -7.29
CA ALA A 137 -5.60 2.20 -6.01
C ALA A 137 -5.21 3.62 -5.55
N VAL A 138 -5.10 4.60 -6.47
CA VAL A 138 -4.80 6.00 -6.13
C VAL A 138 -5.86 6.62 -5.22
N PRO A 139 -7.17 6.68 -5.58
CA PRO A 139 -8.18 7.23 -4.69
C PRO A 139 -8.33 6.42 -3.40
N ALA A 140 -8.15 5.10 -3.42
CA ALA A 140 -8.17 4.28 -2.22
C ALA A 140 -7.03 4.64 -1.26
N THR A 141 -5.82 4.86 -1.78
CA THR A 141 -4.67 5.31 -1.00
C THR A 141 -4.88 6.72 -0.43
N LEU A 142 -5.47 7.65 -1.19
CA LEU A 142 -5.82 8.98 -0.67
C LEU A 142 -6.86 8.89 0.45
N PHE A 143 -7.81 7.97 0.34
CA PHE A 143 -8.78 7.70 1.42
C PHE A 143 -8.09 7.17 2.68
N PHE A 144 -7.13 6.24 2.56
CA PHE A 144 -6.33 5.76 3.70
C PHE A 144 -5.62 6.92 4.41
N LEU A 145 -4.89 7.76 3.66
CA LEU A 145 -4.16 8.89 4.23
C LEU A 145 -5.09 9.91 4.91
N SER A 146 -6.26 10.17 4.32
CA SER A 146 -7.27 11.03 4.92
C SER A 146 -7.87 10.43 6.20
N LYS A 147 -8.21 9.14 6.17
CA LYS A 147 -8.79 8.41 7.31
C LYS A 147 -7.84 8.38 8.51
N THR A 148 -6.55 8.20 8.27
CA THR A 148 -5.52 8.14 9.31
C THR A 148 -5.00 9.52 9.73
N GLY A 149 -5.49 10.59 9.11
CA GLY A 149 -5.13 11.97 9.47
C GLY A 149 -3.71 12.35 9.06
N CYS A 150 -3.21 11.84 7.92
CA CYS A 150 -1.90 12.23 7.40
C CYS A 150 -1.85 13.73 7.09
N MET A 151 -0.88 14.43 7.66
CA MET A 151 -0.70 15.88 7.52
C MET A 151 0.37 16.25 6.47
N ILE A 152 1.03 15.26 5.86
CA ILE A 152 2.01 15.50 4.80
C ILE A 152 1.27 16.02 3.56
N GLN A 153 1.64 17.23 3.12
CA GLN A 153 0.89 17.95 2.08
C GLN A 153 1.20 17.45 0.67
N GLU A 154 2.38 16.90 0.45
CA GLU A 154 2.80 16.45 -0.87
C GLU A 154 2.74 14.93 -0.97
N ILE A 155 1.98 14.45 -1.95
CA ILE A 155 1.85 13.03 -2.27
C ILE A 155 2.24 12.86 -3.74
N ARG A 156 3.14 11.92 -4.01
CA ARG A 156 3.60 11.57 -5.37
C ARG A 156 3.26 10.14 -5.67
N PHE A 157 2.54 9.95 -6.78
CA PHE A 157 2.34 8.64 -7.37
C PHE A 157 3.37 8.44 -8.49
N VAL A 158 4.18 7.40 -8.38
CA VAL A 158 5.32 7.12 -9.26
C VAL A 158 5.16 5.75 -9.92
N MET A 159 5.70 5.59 -11.14
CA MET A 159 5.51 4.37 -11.93
C MET A 159 6.63 3.34 -11.78
N GLY A 160 7.68 3.63 -11.01
CA GLY A 160 8.81 2.71 -10.90
C GLY A 160 9.74 3.01 -9.73
N ASN A 161 10.69 2.09 -9.49
CA ASN A 161 11.61 2.18 -8.36
C ASN A 161 12.56 3.37 -8.48
N ILE A 162 13.09 3.63 -9.68
CA ILE A 162 13.96 4.79 -9.95
C ILE A 162 13.19 6.09 -9.76
N ASP A 163 11.92 6.12 -10.18
CA ASP A 163 11.06 7.30 -10.04
C ASP A 163 10.78 7.62 -8.58
N SER A 164 10.81 6.61 -7.70
CA SER A 164 10.67 6.81 -6.25
C SER A 164 11.77 7.72 -5.69
N TRP A 165 12.95 7.74 -6.31
CA TRP A 165 14.07 8.57 -5.92
C TRP A 165 14.08 9.97 -6.53
N GLN A 166 13.17 10.23 -7.47
CA GLN A 166 13.08 11.57 -8.07
C GLN A 166 12.66 12.59 -7.03
N HIS A 167 13.43 13.67 -6.96
CA HIS A 167 13.17 14.80 -6.08
C HIS A 167 13.17 14.49 -4.57
N VAL A 168 13.73 13.38 -4.14
CA VAL A 168 14.00 13.09 -2.73
C VAL A 168 15.48 12.88 -2.50
N ASP A 169 15.98 13.26 -1.33
CA ASP A 169 17.38 13.08 -0.91
C ASP A 169 17.53 11.87 0.00
N CYS A 170 16.46 11.56 0.72
CA CYS A 170 16.36 10.43 1.63
C CYS A 170 15.05 9.67 1.39
N MET A 171 15.08 8.35 1.48
CA MET A 171 13.89 7.50 1.34
C MET A 171 13.73 6.60 2.56
N ILE A 172 12.55 6.67 3.18
CA ILE A 172 12.11 5.77 4.25
C ILE A 172 11.24 4.70 3.59
N THR A 173 11.69 3.45 3.58
CA THR A 173 11.02 2.35 2.88
C THR A 173 11.39 1.00 3.46
N ASP A 174 10.51 0.02 3.31
CA ASP A 174 10.81 -1.41 3.54
C ASP A 174 11.04 -2.17 2.22
N HIS A 175 10.73 -1.54 1.07
CA HIS A 175 10.67 -2.18 -0.23
C HIS A 175 12.06 -2.54 -0.78
N PRO A 176 12.35 -3.84 -1.03
CA PRO A 176 13.68 -4.30 -1.46
C PRO A 176 14.20 -3.62 -2.73
N GLU A 177 13.33 -3.47 -3.73
CA GLU A 177 13.74 -2.89 -5.01
C GLU A 177 14.07 -1.39 -4.89
N ILE A 178 13.35 -0.64 -4.03
CA ILE A 178 13.66 0.77 -3.79
C ILE A 178 15.01 0.87 -3.07
N LEU A 179 15.26 0.03 -2.06
CA LEU A 179 16.54 -0.03 -1.35
C LEU A 179 17.69 -0.35 -2.30
N ASN A 180 17.53 -1.37 -3.15
CA ASN A 180 18.56 -1.80 -4.12
C ASN A 180 18.78 -0.79 -5.26
N SER A 181 17.80 0.06 -5.57
CA SER A 181 17.91 1.08 -6.62
C SER A 181 18.42 2.44 -6.13
N LYS A 182 18.97 2.50 -4.92
CA LYS A 182 19.47 3.75 -4.33
C LYS A 182 20.51 4.43 -5.24
N PRO A 183 20.27 5.67 -5.71
CA PRO A 183 21.27 6.43 -6.44
C PRO A 183 22.44 6.87 -5.53
N GLU A 184 23.60 7.09 -6.12
CA GLU A 184 24.76 7.64 -5.41
C GLU A 184 24.44 9.00 -4.76
N GLY A 185 24.89 9.19 -3.53
CA GLY A 185 24.67 10.43 -2.78
C GLY A 185 23.29 10.57 -2.14
N LYS A 186 22.38 9.60 -2.32
CA LYS A 186 21.10 9.56 -1.60
C LYS A 186 21.22 8.74 -0.32
N ILE A 187 20.25 8.92 0.58
CA ILE A 187 20.20 8.26 1.89
C ILE A 187 19.01 7.30 1.94
N THR A 188 19.23 6.10 2.47
CA THR A 188 18.18 5.13 2.78
C THR A 188 17.98 5.03 4.27
N ILE A 189 16.71 5.06 4.69
CA ILE A 189 16.26 4.63 6.01
C ILE A 189 15.38 3.40 5.81
N LYS A 190 15.93 2.24 6.12
CA LYS A 190 15.23 0.96 5.98
C LYS A 190 14.31 0.74 7.18
N VAL A 191 13.03 0.49 6.92
CA VAL A 191 12.15 -0.14 7.92
C VAL A 191 12.35 -1.65 7.81
N GLU A 192 13.00 -2.23 8.80
CA GLU A 192 13.46 -3.61 8.74
C GLU A 192 12.31 -4.61 8.80
N LYS A 193 12.35 -5.55 7.89
CA LYS A 193 11.48 -6.73 7.80
C LYS A 193 12.34 -7.96 7.52
N THR A 194 11.79 -9.16 7.72
CA THR A 194 12.50 -10.41 7.45
C THR A 194 13.01 -10.48 6.02
N PHE A 195 12.21 -10.02 5.04
CA PHE A 195 12.55 -10.11 3.60
C PHE A 195 13.58 -9.09 3.13
N ASN A 196 13.89 -8.06 3.92
CA ASN A 196 14.87 -7.03 3.55
C ASN A 196 16.06 -6.96 4.52
N SER A 197 16.18 -7.89 5.47
CA SER A 197 17.23 -7.88 6.51
C SER A 197 18.64 -7.79 5.94
N GLU A 198 18.92 -8.53 4.86
CA GLU A 198 20.23 -8.60 4.21
C GLU A 198 20.56 -7.41 3.31
N ILE A 199 19.57 -6.52 3.02
CA ILE A 199 19.79 -5.38 2.13
C ILE A 199 20.46 -4.25 2.92
N PRO A 200 21.62 -3.74 2.45
CA PRO A 200 22.31 -2.65 3.12
C PRO A 200 21.51 -1.35 3.07
N SER A 201 21.63 -0.53 4.10
CA SER A 201 21.02 0.80 4.20
C SER A 201 21.91 1.73 5.02
N ASP A 202 21.71 3.04 4.89
CA ASP A 202 22.47 4.02 5.68
C ASP A 202 21.98 4.04 7.13
N TYR A 203 20.65 3.89 7.32
CA TYR A 203 20.03 3.76 8.62
C TYR A 203 19.02 2.61 8.59
N THR A 204 18.81 1.97 9.73
CA THR A 204 17.82 0.90 9.90
C THR A 204 17.00 1.17 11.15
N VAL A 205 15.68 1.09 11.01
CA VAL A 205 14.71 1.18 12.12
C VAL A 205 13.75 0.00 12.05
N ARG A 206 13.20 -0.42 13.16
CA ARG A 206 12.17 -1.46 13.20
C ARG A 206 10.78 -0.89 12.97
N THR A 207 10.57 0.33 13.42
CA THR A 207 9.29 1.03 13.30
C THR A 207 9.51 2.51 12.98
N VAL A 208 8.50 3.14 12.41
CA VAL A 208 8.53 4.59 12.13
C VAL A 208 8.68 5.45 13.40
N ARG A 209 8.35 4.92 14.57
CA ARG A 209 8.52 5.65 15.85
C ARG A 209 9.97 5.91 16.20
N GLU A 210 10.88 5.04 15.77
CA GLU A 210 12.33 5.17 16.01
C GLU A 210 12.99 6.26 15.13
N LEU A 211 12.28 6.77 14.12
CA LEU A 211 12.82 7.80 13.22
C LEU A 211 13.23 9.08 13.95
N SER A 212 12.48 9.47 14.98
CA SER A 212 12.78 10.65 15.80
C SER A 212 14.08 10.53 16.60
N GLU A 213 14.62 9.33 16.76
CA GLU A 213 15.87 9.06 17.46
C GLU A 213 17.10 9.19 16.55
N LEU A 214 16.90 9.24 15.23
CA LEU A 214 17.99 9.33 14.27
C LEU A 214 18.59 10.74 14.23
N ASP A 215 19.91 10.83 14.33
CA ASP A 215 20.65 12.09 14.32
C ASP A 215 20.36 12.96 13.08
N ILE A 216 20.06 12.31 11.95
CA ILE A 216 19.71 12.98 10.69
C ILE A 216 18.51 13.91 10.81
N PHE A 217 17.57 13.65 11.73
CA PHE A 217 16.39 14.48 11.96
C PHE A 217 16.54 15.45 13.13
N ASN A 218 17.61 15.32 13.90
CA ASN A 218 17.88 16.13 15.11
C ASN A 218 18.88 17.27 14.89
N SER A 219 19.32 17.49 13.64
CA SER A 219 20.32 18.49 13.26
C SER A 219 19.74 19.82 12.77
#